data_dd15f84255e2bcae577a11a8c753bbbe
#
_entry.id   dd15f84255e2bcae577a11a8c753bbbe
#
_cell.length_a   1.000
_cell.length_b   1.000
_cell.length_c   1.000
_cell.angle_alpha   90.00
_cell.angle_beta   90.00
_cell.angle_gamma   90.00
#
_symmetry.space_group_name_H-M   'P 1'
#
loop_
_entity.id
_entity.type
_entity.pdbx_description
1 polymer ?
#
loop_
_entity_poly.entity_id
_entity_poly.type
_entity_poly.pdbx_seq_one_letter_code
_entity_poly.pdbx_strand_id
1 'polypeptide(L)'
;SYCISYPTQQTASGVTFPITIMPRIAGVVIPGNKRTEISLTYIKGIGRSLSQAILKELKIDGNKKADDLTEDEEGKLRTRIEKETVEGDLTRLVSMNIKRLQDIGTWRGYRHRRNLPVRGQTSRRNARTKRGKKKTGGSGRTSLSKT
;
A
#
# COMPACT_ATOMS: atom_id res chain seq x y z
N SER A 1 -23.66 -18.35 21.47
CA SER A 1 -24.01 -16.95 21.09
C SER A 1 -23.46 -16.02 22.17
N TYR A 2 -22.28 -15.46 21.94
CA TYR A 2 -21.73 -14.40 22.78
C TYR A 2 -21.79 -13.09 21.99
N CYS A 3 -22.79 -12.26 22.25
CA CYS A 3 -22.81 -10.86 21.85
C CYS A 3 -21.84 -10.09 22.75
N ILE A 4 -20.70 -9.69 22.21
CA ILE A 4 -19.80 -8.75 22.88
C ILE A 4 -20.35 -7.34 22.61
N SER A 5 -21.11 -6.82 23.61
CA SER A 5 -21.50 -5.41 23.63
C SER A 5 -20.29 -4.57 24.07
N TYR A 6 -19.76 -3.77 23.18
CA TYR A 6 -18.75 -2.78 23.51
C TYR A 6 -19.36 -1.63 24.29
N PRO A 7 -18.78 -1.21 25.42
CA PRO A 7 -19.31 -0.10 26.20
C PRO A 7 -19.09 1.22 25.46
N THR A 8 -20.17 1.96 25.25
CA THR A 8 -20.14 3.33 24.78
C THR A 8 -19.53 4.22 25.87
N GLN A 9 -18.30 4.68 25.68
CA GLN A 9 -17.72 5.67 26.59
C GLN A 9 -18.38 7.02 26.35
N GLN A 10 -19.25 7.40 27.28
CA GLN A 10 -19.80 8.76 27.36
C GLN A 10 -18.74 9.66 27.99
N THR A 11 -18.18 10.56 27.19
CA THR A 11 -17.38 11.68 27.73
C THR A 11 -18.32 12.82 28.14
N ALA A 12 -18.01 13.49 29.26
CA ALA A 12 -18.84 14.49 29.96
C ALA A 12 -19.19 15.77 29.18
N SER A 13 -18.89 15.84 27.89
CA SER A 13 -19.15 17.01 27.03
C SER A 13 -20.17 16.78 25.90
N GLY A 14 -20.93 15.68 25.94
CA GLY A 14 -22.07 15.48 25.00
C GLY A 14 -21.74 15.41 23.50
N VAL A 15 -20.46 15.39 23.13
CA VAL A 15 -20.02 15.25 21.74
C VAL A 15 -19.85 13.77 21.45
N THR A 16 -20.84 13.16 20.86
CA THR A 16 -20.73 11.80 20.32
C THR A 16 -19.87 11.88 19.06
N PHE A 17 -18.58 11.56 19.20
CA PHE A 17 -17.76 11.34 18.01
C PHE A 17 -18.25 10.04 17.35
N PRO A 18 -18.72 10.07 16.09
CA PRO A 18 -18.98 8.82 15.40
C PRO A 18 -17.67 8.02 15.38
N ILE A 19 -17.71 6.80 15.91
CA ILE A 19 -16.60 5.86 15.73
C ILE A 19 -16.55 5.59 14.23
N THR A 20 -15.70 6.33 13.52
CA THR A 20 -15.47 6.11 12.10
C THR A 20 -14.78 4.75 12.00
N ILE A 21 -15.57 3.72 11.72
CA ILE A 21 -15.06 2.38 11.44
C ILE A 21 -14.36 2.48 10.09
N MET A 22 -13.05 2.69 10.13
CA MET A 22 -12.25 2.73 8.91
C MET A 22 -12.34 1.37 8.20
N PRO A 23 -12.87 1.30 6.99
CA PRO A 23 -13.03 0.03 6.28
C PRO A 23 -11.67 -0.61 6.04
N ARG A 24 -11.57 -1.91 6.34
CA ARG A 24 -10.35 -2.69 6.14
C ARG A 24 -10.53 -3.65 4.98
N ILE A 25 -9.79 -3.44 3.89
CA ILE A 25 -9.84 -4.25 2.68
C ILE A 25 -8.44 -4.81 2.40
N ALA A 26 -8.34 -6.09 2.07
CA ALA A 26 -7.06 -6.78 1.83
C ALA A 26 -6.02 -6.59 2.95
N GLY A 27 -6.48 -6.49 4.21
CA GLY A 27 -5.61 -6.25 5.36
C GLY A 27 -5.14 -4.81 5.56
N VAL A 28 -5.47 -3.90 4.65
CA VAL A 28 -5.09 -2.48 4.69
C VAL A 28 -6.28 -1.64 5.17
N VAL A 29 -6.00 -0.71 6.07
CA VAL A 29 -6.99 0.30 6.48
C VAL A 29 -7.02 1.40 5.41
N ILE A 30 -8.17 1.58 4.78
CA ILE A 30 -8.36 2.61 3.76
C ILE A 30 -8.93 3.88 4.37
N PRO A 31 -8.51 5.07 3.91
CA PRO A 31 -9.01 6.34 4.43
C PRO A 31 -10.49 6.53 4.05
N GLY A 32 -11.36 6.62 5.06
CA GLY A 32 -12.80 6.72 4.87
C GLY A 32 -13.27 8.07 4.35
N ASN A 33 -12.58 9.15 4.69
CA ASN A 33 -12.91 10.53 4.31
C ASN A 33 -12.72 10.86 2.82
N LYS A 34 -12.14 9.93 2.04
CA LYS A 34 -11.89 10.10 0.61
C LYS A 34 -12.93 9.36 -0.23
N ARG A 35 -13.04 9.76 -1.51
CA ARG A 35 -13.86 9.03 -2.49
C ARG A 35 -13.35 7.59 -2.63
N THR A 36 -14.25 6.63 -2.75
CA THR A 36 -13.94 5.20 -2.84
C THR A 36 -12.93 4.90 -3.95
N GLU A 37 -13.04 5.56 -5.10
CA GLU A 37 -12.07 5.46 -6.20
C GLU A 37 -10.63 5.74 -5.73
N ILE A 38 -10.45 6.78 -4.91
CA ILE A 38 -9.13 7.19 -4.43
C ILE A 38 -8.70 6.33 -3.24
N SER A 39 -9.63 5.99 -2.36
CA SER A 39 -9.35 5.17 -1.18
C SER A 39 -8.81 3.79 -1.55
N LEU A 40 -9.32 3.17 -2.61
CA LEU A 40 -8.81 1.89 -3.10
C LEU A 40 -7.37 1.96 -3.63
N THR A 41 -6.91 3.12 -4.10
CA THR A 41 -5.52 3.26 -4.57
C THR A 41 -4.47 3.23 -3.45
N TYR A 42 -4.89 3.23 -2.19
CA TYR A 42 -3.98 3.03 -1.05
C TYR A 42 -3.53 1.57 -0.91
N ILE A 43 -4.25 0.65 -1.54
CA ILE A 43 -3.87 -0.77 -1.59
C ILE A 43 -2.79 -0.94 -2.66
N LYS A 44 -1.63 -1.46 -2.27
CA LYS A 44 -0.53 -1.71 -3.21
C LYS A 44 -0.93 -2.74 -4.26
N GLY A 45 -0.90 -2.33 -5.51
CA GLY A 45 -1.33 -3.14 -6.66
C GLY A 45 -2.60 -2.60 -7.31
N ILE A 46 -3.39 -1.78 -6.61
CA ILE A 46 -4.58 -1.16 -7.17
C ILE A 46 -4.25 0.28 -7.55
N GLY A 47 -4.22 0.56 -8.84
CA GLY A 47 -4.10 1.91 -9.38
C GLY A 47 -5.47 2.49 -9.71
N ARG A 48 -5.50 3.76 -10.14
CA ARG A 48 -6.75 4.45 -10.47
C ARG A 48 -7.58 3.73 -11.55
N SER A 49 -6.94 3.27 -12.61
CA SER A 49 -7.63 2.55 -13.70
C SER A 49 -8.27 1.24 -13.22
N LEU A 50 -7.55 0.45 -12.40
CA LEU A 50 -8.07 -0.79 -11.84
C LEU A 50 -9.18 -0.52 -10.82
N SER A 51 -9.03 0.50 -9.97
CA SER A 51 -10.08 0.94 -9.05
C SER A 51 -11.37 1.28 -9.79
N GLN A 52 -11.29 2.09 -10.84
CA GLN A 52 -12.46 2.43 -11.66
C GLN A 52 -13.09 1.22 -12.35
N ALA A 53 -12.27 0.28 -12.84
CA ALA A 53 -12.77 -0.95 -13.46
C ALA A 53 -13.55 -1.82 -12.46
N ILE A 54 -13.00 -2.02 -11.25
CA ILE A 54 -13.65 -2.76 -10.17
C ILE A 54 -14.98 -2.12 -9.76
N LEU A 55 -14.99 -0.81 -9.57
CA LEU A 55 -16.20 -0.08 -9.17
C LEU A 55 -17.30 -0.15 -10.24
N LYS A 56 -16.93 -0.03 -11.52
CA LYS A 56 -17.86 -0.20 -12.65
C LYS A 56 -18.42 -1.62 -12.72
N GLU A 57 -17.59 -2.65 -12.53
CA GLU A 57 -18.00 -4.05 -12.52
C GLU A 57 -19.02 -4.33 -11.41
N LEU A 58 -18.81 -3.77 -10.23
CA LEU A 58 -19.68 -3.94 -9.07
C LEU A 58 -20.87 -2.97 -9.04
N LYS A 59 -20.94 -2.03 -9.99
CA LYS A 59 -21.96 -0.96 -10.07
C LYS A 59 -22.01 -0.09 -8.81
N ILE A 60 -20.86 0.21 -8.23
CA ILE A 60 -20.71 1.07 -7.05
C ILE A 60 -20.28 2.47 -7.53
N ASP A 61 -20.88 3.52 -6.95
CA ASP A 61 -20.50 4.89 -7.29
C ASP A 61 -19.11 5.22 -6.69
N GLY A 62 -18.14 5.49 -7.56
CA GLY A 62 -16.77 5.84 -7.17
C GLY A 62 -16.64 7.21 -6.47
N ASN A 63 -17.62 8.10 -6.60
CA ASN A 63 -17.63 9.41 -5.94
C ASN A 63 -18.09 9.32 -4.47
N LYS A 64 -18.78 8.25 -4.09
CA LYS A 64 -19.19 7.99 -2.72
C LYS A 64 -17.96 7.92 -1.81
N LYS A 65 -18.05 8.45 -0.59
CA LYS A 65 -16.97 8.33 0.40
C LYS A 65 -16.86 6.88 0.87
N ALA A 66 -15.65 6.48 1.24
CA ALA A 66 -15.44 5.11 1.71
C ALA A 66 -16.13 4.82 3.07
N ASP A 67 -16.37 5.86 3.91
CA ASP A 67 -17.14 5.73 5.15
C ASP A 67 -18.66 5.52 4.90
N ASP A 68 -19.17 5.95 3.73
CA ASP A 68 -20.60 5.84 3.39
C ASP A 68 -20.93 4.51 2.67
N LEU A 69 -19.97 3.60 2.51
CA LEU A 69 -20.19 2.29 1.90
C LEU A 69 -21.06 1.42 2.81
N THR A 70 -21.94 0.64 2.21
CA THR A 70 -22.72 -0.37 2.93
C THR A 70 -21.86 -1.63 3.15
N GLU A 71 -22.17 -2.41 4.18
CA GLU A 71 -21.46 -3.68 4.48
C GLU A 71 -21.52 -4.66 3.30
N ASP A 72 -22.64 -4.67 2.53
CA ASP A 72 -22.78 -5.48 1.34
C ASP A 72 -21.83 -5.02 0.21
N GLU A 73 -21.68 -3.71 0.02
CA GLU A 73 -20.74 -3.13 -0.95
C GLU A 73 -19.30 -3.44 -0.57
N GLU A 74 -18.95 -3.31 0.72
CA GLU A 74 -17.63 -3.69 1.21
C GLU A 74 -17.34 -5.18 1.03
N GLY A 75 -18.31 -6.05 1.29
CA GLY A 75 -18.18 -7.49 1.08
C GLY A 75 -17.89 -7.83 -0.38
N LYS A 76 -18.61 -7.20 -1.31
CA LYS A 76 -18.38 -7.36 -2.76
C LYS A 76 -16.98 -6.88 -3.16
N LEU A 77 -16.56 -5.72 -2.64
CA LEU A 77 -15.23 -5.17 -2.89
C LEU A 77 -14.12 -6.11 -2.37
N ARG A 78 -14.26 -6.65 -1.15
CA ARG A 78 -13.32 -7.63 -0.58
C ARG A 78 -13.18 -8.85 -1.48
N THR A 79 -14.27 -9.49 -1.82
CA THR A 79 -14.30 -10.69 -2.68
C THR A 79 -13.71 -10.43 -4.06
N ARG A 80 -13.92 -9.24 -4.62
CA ARG A 80 -13.36 -8.90 -5.93
C ARG A 80 -11.87 -8.61 -5.86
N ILE A 81 -11.40 -7.93 -4.80
CA ILE A 81 -9.99 -7.58 -4.61
C ILE A 81 -9.16 -8.82 -4.25
N GLU A 82 -9.71 -9.80 -3.55
CA GLU A 82 -9.04 -11.08 -3.25
C GLU A 82 -8.66 -11.88 -4.51
N LYS A 83 -9.32 -11.64 -5.64
CA LYS A 83 -8.95 -12.24 -6.92
C LYS A 83 -7.72 -11.61 -7.56
N GLU A 84 -7.34 -10.43 -7.12
CA GLU A 84 -6.18 -9.69 -7.63
C GLU A 84 -4.94 -9.95 -6.75
N THR A 85 -3.78 -9.95 -7.38
CA THR A 85 -2.51 -10.03 -6.63
C THR A 85 -2.16 -8.67 -6.05
N VAL A 86 -2.41 -8.50 -4.76
CA VAL A 86 -2.21 -7.22 -4.07
C VAL A 86 -1.27 -7.37 -2.88
N GLU A 87 -0.80 -6.24 -2.37
CA GLU A 87 -0.01 -6.11 -1.13
C GLU A 87 1.15 -7.12 -1.00
N GLY A 88 1.03 -8.07 -0.10
CA GLY A 88 2.06 -9.05 0.22
C GLY A 88 2.38 -9.97 -0.94
N ASP A 89 1.36 -10.49 -1.62
CA ASP A 89 1.52 -11.43 -2.75
C ASP A 89 2.18 -10.74 -3.94
N LEU A 90 1.79 -9.50 -4.24
CA LEU A 90 2.46 -8.71 -5.27
C LEU A 90 3.93 -8.45 -4.92
N THR A 91 4.22 -8.13 -3.67
CA THR A 91 5.59 -7.90 -3.22
C THR A 91 6.43 -9.16 -3.34
N ARG A 92 5.88 -10.31 -2.94
CA ARG A 92 6.50 -11.63 -3.05
C ARG A 92 6.78 -11.98 -4.51
N LEU A 93 5.79 -11.80 -5.38
CA LEU A 93 5.91 -12.07 -6.82
C LEU A 93 7.01 -11.22 -7.47
N VAL A 94 7.03 -9.91 -7.18
CA VAL A 94 8.09 -9.01 -7.70
C VAL A 94 9.47 -9.43 -7.19
N SER A 95 9.60 -9.76 -5.90
CA SER A 95 10.85 -10.21 -5.30
C SER A 95 11.34 -11.51 -5.92
N MET A 96 10.45 -12.47 -6.13
CA MET A 96 10.75 -13.74 -6.81
C MET A 96 11.22 -13.52 -8.26
N ASN A 97 10.58 -12.65 -8.99
CA ASN A 97 10.96 -12.32 -10.37
C ASN A 97 12.35 -11.67 -10.43
N ILE A 98 12.68 -10.77 -9.50
CA ILE A 98 14.01 -10.16 -9.41
C ILE A 98 15.05 -11.24 -9.05
N LYS A 99 14.77 -12.09 -8.07
CA LYS A 99 15.66 -13.19 -7.67
C LYS A 99 15.92 -14.14 -8.85
N ARG A 100 14.88 -14.54 -9.56
CA ARG A 100 15.01 -15.38 -10.75
C ARG A 100 15.96 -14.76 -11.79
N LEU A 101 15.87 -13.44 -12.07
CA LEU A 101 16.78 -12.77 -12.99
C LEU A 101 18.23 -12.78 -12.49
N GLN A 102 18.43 -12.72 -11.18
CA GLN A 102 19.76 -12.77 -10.55
C GLN A 102 20.36 -14.20 -10.61
N ASP A 103 19.53 -15.22 -10.42
CA ASP A 103 19.94 -16.62 -10.42
C ASP A 103 20.30 -17.11 -11.84
N ILE A 104 19.53 -16.67 -12.85
CA ILE A 104 19.83 -16.94 -14.27
C ILE A 104 21.11 -16.20 -14.75
N GLY A 105 21.63 -15.23 -13.99
CA GLY A 105 22.84 -14.47 -14.35
C GLY A 105 22.64 -13.44 -15.46
N THR A 106 21.42 -13.01 -15.74
CA THR A 106 21.12 -12.01 -16.76
C THR A 106 21.78 -10.65 -16.46
N TRP A 107 22.04 -9.84 -17.49
CA TRP A 107 22.54 -8.47 -17.32
C TRP A 107 21.65 -7.66 -16.37
N ARG A 108 20.33 -7.76 -16.49
CA ARG A 108 19.38 -7.14 -15.57
C ARG A 108 19.54 -7.63 -14.13
N GLY A 109 19.72 -8.92 -13.94
CA GLY A 109 19.98 -9.52 -12.62
C GLY A 109 21.27 -9.01 -11.98
N TYR A 110 22.35 -8.92 -12.76
CA TYR A 110 23.61 -8.30 -12.32
C TYR A 110 23.42 -6.84 -11.87
N ARG A 111 22.64 -6.04 -12.63
CA ARG A 111 22.33 -4.67 -12.26
C ARG A 111 21.49 -4.58 -10.97
N HIS A 112 20.51 -5.49 -10.80
CA HIS A 112 19.73 -5.58 -9.56
C HIS A 112 20.61 -5.93 -8.36
N ARG A 113 21.52 -6.88 -8.47
CA ARG A 113 22.45 -7.30 -7.40
C ARG A 113 23.33 -6.15 -6.93
N ARG A 114 23.75 -5.27 -7.83
CA ARG A 114 24.60 -4.10 -7.52
C ARG A 114 23.81 -2.83 -7.20
N ASN A 115 22.50 -2.88 -7.11
CA ASN A 115 21.65 -1.69 -6.88
C ASN A 115 21.91 -0.58 -7.92
N LEU A 116 22.10 -0.97 -9.18
CA LEU A 116 22.30 -0.05 -10.29
C LEU A 116 21.03 0.06 -11.14
N PRO A 117 20.84 1.17 -11.88
CA PRO A 117 19.74 1.30 -12.83
C PRO A 117 19.76 0.17 -13.85
N VAL A 118 18.58 -0.41 -14.15
CA VAL A 118 18.45 -1.61 -14.98
C VAL A 118 18.08 -1.30 -16.42
N ARG A 119 17.53 -0.09 -16.68
CA ARG A 119 16.99 0.33 -17.99
C ARG A 119 17.97 1.18 -18.81
N GLY A 120 19.27 1.01 -18.68
CA GLY A 120 20.26 1.72 -19.47
C GLY A 120 20.55 3.17 -19.06
N GLN A 121 19.99 3.64 -17.91
CA GLN A 121 20.28 4.99 -17.44
C GLN A 121 21.77 5.15 -17.08
N THR A 122 22.31 6.36 -17.28
CA THR A 122 23.68 6.67 -16.88
C THR A 122 23.87 6.54 -15.37
N SER A 123 25.00 5.98 -14.98
CA SER A 123 25.38 5.81 -13.57
C SER A 123 26.52 6.72 -13.12
N ARG A 124 27.10 7.50 -14.04
CA ARG A 124 28.28 8.35 -13.78
C ARG A 124 27.95 9.53 -12.87
N ARG A 125 26.84 10.21 -13.09
CA ARG A 125 26.48 11.45 -12.37
C ARG A 125 25.41 11.21 -11.30
N ASN A 126 24.25 10.77 -11.71
CA ASN A 126 23.05 10.64 -10.87
C ASN A 126 22.79 9.17 -10.48
N ALA A 127 21.60 8.65 -10.63
CA ALA A 127 21.16 7.33 -10.18
C ALA A 127 21.07 7.17 -8.65
N ARG A 128 20.83 8.29 -7.94
CA ARG A 128 20.73 8.28 -6.46
C ARG A 128 19.53 7.51 -5.94
N THR A 129 18.40 7.57 -6.64
CA THR A 129 17.18 6.84 -6.26
C THR A 129 17.45 5.35 -6.09
N LYS A 130 18.23 4.74 -6.98
CA LYS A 130 18.57 3.31 -6.91
C LYS A 130 19.75 3.02 -5.98
N ARG A 131 20.75 3.89 -5.94
CA ARG A 131 21.94 3.74 -5.10
C ARG A 131 21.74 4.15 -3.64
N GLY A 132 20.69 4.92 -3.35
CA GLY A 132 20.46 5.51 -2.02
C GLY A 132 21.27 6.79 -1.79
N LYS A 133 21.21 7.27 -0.55
CA LYS A 133 21.92 8.51 -0.14
C LYS A 133 23.42 8.41 -0.37
N LYS A 134 24.06 9.54 -0.71
CA LYS A 134 25.51 9.63 -0.87
C LYS A 134 26.17 9.42 0.49
N LYS A 135 27.02 8.42 0.61
CA LYS A 135 27.86 8.22 1.78
C LYS A 135 29.14 9.06 1.62
N THR A 136 29.28 10.11 2.42
CA THR A 136 30.52 10.89 2.51
C THR A 136 31.37 10.31 3.64
N GLY A 137 32.69 10.45 3.57
CA GLY A 137 33.63 9.82 4.51
C GLY A 137 33.42 10.16 6.01
N GLY A 138 32.62 11.19 6.34
CA GLY A 138 32.21 11.51 7.72
C GLY A 138 30.81 11.04 8.12
N SER A 139 30.04 10.48 7.18
CA SER A 139 28.62 10.13 7.40
C SER A 139 28.39 8.83 8.21
N GLY A 140 29.44 8.16 8.61
CA GLY A 140 29.36 6.93 9.42
C GLY A 140 29.70 7.13 10.89
N ARG A 141 29.99 8.35 11.33
CA ARG A 141 30.19 8.63 12.75
C ARG A 141 28.84 8.64 13.44
N THR A 142 28.52 7.59 14.16
CA THR A 142 27.48 7.61 15.19
C THR A 142 27.85 8.74 16.16
N SER A 143 26.98 9.75 16.28
CA SER A 143 27.11 10.74 17.34
C SER A 143 27.05 9.97 18.66
N LEU A 144 28.15 9.94 19.39
CA LEU A 144 28.19 9.48 20.77
C LEU A 144 27.14 10.31 21.52
N SER A 145 26.10 9.66 22.05
CA SER A 145 25.18 10.30 22.97
C SER A 145 26.00 10.80 24.14
N LYS A 146 26.02 12.12 24.39
CA LYS A 146 26.55 12.67 25.60
C LYS A 146 25.75 12.10 26.77
N THR A 147 26.40 11.31 27.59
CA THR A 147 25.94 10.90 28.93
C THR A 147 25.80 12.12 29.80
#